data_c991bc3c426494bbd5ef78927ae2db70
#
_entry.id   c991bc3c426494bbd5ef78927ae2db70
#
_cell.length_a   1.000
_cell.length_b   1.000
_cell.length_c   1.000
_cell.angle_alpha   90.00
_cell.angle_beta   90.00
_cell.angle_gamma   90.00
#
_symmetry.space_group_name_H-M   'P 1'
#
loop_
_entity.id
_entity.type
_entity.pdbx_description
1 polymer ?
#
loop_
_entity_poly.entity_id
_entity_poly.type
_entity_poly.pdbx_seq_one_letter_code
_entity_poly.pdbx_strand_id
1 'polypeptide(L)'
;MRALLAPAAALLALAGPVALTPQASAESTTLKAVIFEEVKPLYQKTDNGYEGLGVDVLEQIRIQAKRRKVDYRVAKSVKDGVGAVITGKADIACGVAFNWGRSTQVSYSLPFGVGGTRLLMASDTTIDGTPDSLTGETIGVVKDSQSAKVLKSVVPGATLKSFNTPKEALDAFYTGDVQILGGGTLWLAANSRIDTTALLPFRPYGRSGISCIVNQNNGKLLSSTNIALGQMMQAYMDGDAGTRRMINRWIGPGSDVGLSQESIRSLYGLILSVTAEINTPATPGI
;
A
#
# COMPACT_ATOMS: atom_id res chain seq x y z
N MET A 1 33.33 22.90 88.41
CA MET A 1 32.97 21.84 87.51
C MET A 1 32.29 22.48 86.27
N ARG A 2 33.03 22.60 85.20
CA ARG A 2 32.54 23.24 83.93
C ARG A 2 32.19 22.14 82.97
N ALA A 3 30.93 22.09 82.55
CA ALA A 3 30.46 21.20 81.49
C ALA A 3 30.69 21.88 80.10
N LEU A 4 31.39 21.17 79.24
CA LEU A 4 31.63 21.57 77.83
C LEU A 4 30.48 21.02 76.98
N LEU A 5 29.73 21.93 76.32
CA LEU A 5 28.80 21.61 75.26
C LEU A 5 29.56 21.59 73.92
N ALA A 6 29.44 20.49 73.18
CA ALA A 6 29.91 20.37 71.83
C ALA A 6 28.76 20.70 70.83
N PRO A 7 29.00 21.42 69.75
CA PRO A 7 27.97 21.69 68.73
C PRO A 7 27.86 20.53 67.74
N ALA A 8 26.66 20.09 67.47
CA ALA A 8 26.31 19.14 66.39
C ALA A 8 26.32 19.87 65.03
N ALA A 9 27.19 19.44 64.10
CA ALA A 9 27.20 19.91 62.74
C ALA A 9 26.13 19.16 61.92
N ALA A 10 25.13 19.87 61.42
CA ALA A 10 24.14 19.36 60.48
C ALA A 10 24.72 19.33 59.05
N LEU A 11 24.90 18.15 58.48
CA LEU A 11 25.23 17.98 57.04
C LEU A 11 23.93 18.15 56.22
N LEU A 12 23.82 19.27 55.48
CA LEU A 12 22.83 19.44 54.45
C LEU A 12 23.29 18.65 53.22
N ALA A 13 22.58 17.55 52.89
CA ALA A 13 22.74 16.85 51.63
C ALA A 13 22.05 17.64 50.51
N LEU A 14 22.83 18.25 49.59
CA LEU A 14 22.37 18.87 48.37
C LEU A 14 21.95 17.76 47.39
N ALA A 15 20.67 17.43 47.33
CA ALA A 15 20.11 16.62 46.24
C ALA A 15 19.96 17.49 44.97
N GLY A 16 20.94 17.40 44.08
CA GLY A 16 20.83 18.02 42.77
C GLY A 16 19.74 17.38 41.90
N PRO A 17 19.07 18.14 41.04
CA PRO A 17 18.06 17.57 40.16
C PRO A 17 18.71 16.60 39.17
N VAL A 18 18.31 15.32 39.23
CA VAL A 18 18.65 14.33 38.19
C VAL A 18 17.90 14.72 36.92
N ALA A 19 18.60 15.34 35.98
CA ALA A 19 18.07 15.59 34.65
C ALA A 19 17.82 14.24 33.95
N LEU A 20 16.56 13.86 33.85
CA LEU A 20 16.11 12.76 32.98
C LEU A 20 16.39 13.18 31.53
N THR A 21 17.54 12.80 31.00
CA THR A 21 17.80 12.88 29.56
C THR A 21 16.82 11.95 28.88
N PRO A 22 16.01 12.43 27.90
CA PRO A 22 15.15 11.55 27.12
C PRO A 22 16.03 10.54 26.39
N GLN A 23 15.88 9.28 26.74
CA GLN A 23 16.57 8.17 26.10
C GLN A 23 16.06 8.10 24.66
N ALA A 24 16.84 8.64 23.71
CA ALA A 24 16.56 8.51 22.29
C ALA A 24 16.50 7.01 21.97
N SER A 25 15.31 6.50 21.73
CA SER A 25 15.13 5.10 21.29
C SER A 25 15.99 4.89 20.06
N ALA A 26 16.97 3.99 20.15
CA ALA A 26 17.82 3.65 19.01
C ALA A 26 16.91 3.22 17.85
N GLU A 27 16.95 3.97 16.75
CA GLU A 27 16.15 3.64 15.59
C GLU A 27 16.50 2.23 15.10
N SER A 28 15.49 1.40 14.90
CA SER A 28 15.67 0.05 14.35
C SER A 28 16.45 0.13 13.03
N THR A 29 17.50 -0.65 12.88
CA THR A 29 18.26 -0.73 11.64
C THR A 29 17.52 -1.50 10.54
N THR A 30 16.42 -2.15 10.88
CA THR A 30 15.62 -2.99 9.99
C THR A 30 14.24 -2.36 9.77
N LEU A 31 13.79 -2.33 8.52
CA LEU A 31 12.43 -2.00 8.14
C LEU A 31 11.60 -3.28 8.07
N LYS A 32 10.67 -3.49 8.99
CA LYS A 32 9.75 -4.64 8.98
C LYS A 32 8.59 -4.33 8.05
N ALA A 33 8.57 -4.96 6.89
CA ALA A 33 7.57 -4.70 5.85
C ALA A 33 6.63 -5.89 5.66
N VAL A 34 5.34 -5.60 5.52
CA VAL A 34 4.36 -6.59 5.08
C VAL A 34 4.39 -6.70 3.57
N ILE A 35 4.40 -7.92 3.07
CA ILE A 35 4.10 -8.25 1.68
C ILE A 35 2.86 -9.13 1.62
N PHE A 36 2.10 -8.99 0.53
CA PHE A 36 0.93 -9.81 0.25
C PHE A 36 1.32 -10.87 -0.78
N GLU A 37 1.10 -12.14 -0.43
CA GLU A 37 1.53 -13.25 -1.28
C GLU A 37 0.79 -13.23 -2.63
N GLU A 38 1.56 -13.42 -3.71
CA GLU A 38 1.09 -13.59 -5.09
C GLU A 38 0.12 -12.51 -5.62
N VAL A 39 0.38 -11.26 -5.29
CA VAL A 39 -0.38 -10.11 -5.80
C VAL A 39 0.45 -9.36 -6.85
N LYS A 40 0.67 -9.98 -8.03
CA LYS A 40 1.27 -9.28 -9.18
C LYS A 40 0.46 -8.00 -9.52
N PRO A 41 1.10 -6.93 -9.97
CA PRO A 41 2.54 -6.72 -10.17
C PRO A 41 3.27 -6.25 -8.90
N LEU A 42 2.60 -6.20 -7.75
CA LEU A 42 3.17 -5.65 -6.52
C LEU A 42 4.14 -6.62 -5.84
N TYR A 43 3.77 -7.90 -5.78
CA TYR A 43 4.53 -8.94 -5.09
C TYR A 43 4.41 -10.26 -5.82
N GLN A 44 5.55 -10.90 -6.06
CA GLN A 44 5.64 -12.28 -6.51
C GLN A 44 6.81 -12.97 -5.83
N LYS A 45 6.65 -14.24 -5.51
CA LYS A 45 7.70 -15.07 -4.93
C LYS A 45 8.63 -15.57 -6.03
N THR A 46 9.93 -15.56 -5.73
CA THR A 46 10.98 -16.13 -6.59
C THR A 46 11.85 -17.05 -5.75
N ASP A 47 12.75 -17.79 -6.40
CA ASP A 47 13.72 -18.67 -5.70
C ASP A 47 14.64 -17.87 -4.76
N ASN A 48 14.87 -16.59 -5.07
CA ASN A 48 15.76 -15.69 -4.32
C ASN A 48 15.01 -14.75 -3.34
N GLY A 49 13.70 -14.94 -3.12
CA GLY A 49 12.91 -14.10 -2.23
C GLY A 49 11.65 -13.54 -2.88
N TYR A 50 11.52 -12.23 -2.88
CA TYR A 50 10.35 -11.53 -3.43
C TYR A 50 10.77 -10.44 -4.38
N GLU A 51 9.99 -10.23 -5.44
CA GLU A 51 10.12 -9.12 -6.38
C GLU A 51 8.75 -8.50 -6.69
N GLY A 52 8.74 -7.33 -7.32
CA GLY A 52 7.52 -6.61 -7.69
C GLY A 52 7.64 -5.12 -7.43
N LEU A 53 6.70 -4.35 -7.95
CA LEU A 53 6.67 -2.90 -7.73
C LEU A 53 6.64 -2.55 -6.23
N GLY A 54 5.91 -3.33 -5.43
CA GLY A 54 5.86 -3.12 -3.98
C GLY A 54 7.20 -3.35 -3.30
N VAL A 55 8.00 -4.32 -3.77
CA VAL A 55 9.37 -4.58 -3.28
C VAL A 55 10.29 -3.42 -3.64
N ASP A 56 10.26 -2.97 -4.90
CA ASP A 56 11.07 -1.84 -5.34
C ASP A 56 10.71 -0.55 -4.59
N VAL A 57 9.43 -0.29 -4.36
CA VAL A 57 8.96 0.83 -3.53
C VAL A 57 9.48 0.73 -2.09
N LEU A 58 9.40 -0.45 -1.48
CA LEU A 58 9.91 -0.67 -0.12
C LEU A 58 11.42 -0.46 -0.03
N GLU A 59 12.16 -0.79 -1.08
CA GLU A 59 13.61 -0.54 -1.13
C GLU A 59 13.93 0.96 -1.21
N GLN A 60 13.19 1.76 -2.00
CA GLN A 60 13.34 3.22 -2.01
C GLN A 60 13.03 3.82 -0.63
N ILE A 61 11.98 3.33 0.04
CA ILE A 61 11.62 3.76 1.39
C ILE A 61 12.69 3.37 2.40
N ARG A 62 13.25 2.16 2.30
CA ARG A 62 14.35 1.69 3.16
C ARG A 62 15.55 2.64 3.09
N ILE A 63 15.95 3.00 1.87
CA ILE A 63 17.08 3.91 1.63
C ILE A 63 16.79 5.28 2.26
N GLN A 64 15.62 5.87 1.98
CA GLN A 64 15.21 7.18 2.50
C GLN A 64 15.08 7.19 4.03
N ALA A 65 14.56 6.12 4.62
CA ALA A 65 14.44 5.95 6.06
C ALA A 65 15.76 5.54 6.74
N LYS A 66 16.87 5.45 5.99
CA LYS A 66 18.22 5.07 6.46
C LYS A 66 18.24 3.73 7.20
N ARG A 67 17.43 2.76 6.73
CA ARG A 67 17.44 1.39 7.26
C ARG A 67 18.47 0.54 6.50
N ARG A 68 19.10 -0.42 7.19
CA ARG A 68 20.12 -1.29 6.57
C ARG A 68 19.52 -2.38 5.70
N LYS A 69 18.36 -2.92 6.11
CA LYS A 69 17.67 -4.02 5.39
C LYS A 69 16.16 -3.93 5.55
N VAL A 70 15.46 -4.60 4.64
CA VAL A 70 14.03 -4.91 4.79
C VAL A 70 13.89 -6.34 5.31
N ASP A 71 13.01 -6.53 6.29
CA ASP A 71 12.57 -7.84 6.78
C ASP A 71 11.11 -8.03 6.37
N TYR A 72 10.87 -9.06 5.56
CA TYR A 72 9.56 -9.29 4.97
C TYR A 72 8.70 -10.23 5.82
N ARG A 73 7.52 -9.75 6.18
CA ARG A 73 6.45 -10.55 6.77
C ARG A 73 5.39 -10.83 5.71
N VAL A 74 5.17 -12.08 5.39
CA VAL A 74 4.07 -12.49 4.50
C VAL A 74 2.75 -12.40 5.24
N ALA A 75 1.80 -11.66 4.68
CA ALA A 75 0.43 -11.58 5.18
C ALA A 75 -0.51 -12.45 4.33
N LYS A 76 -1.30 -13.27 5.01
CA LYS A 76 -2.30 -14.15 4.37
C LYS A 76 -3.50 -13.39 3.81
N SER A 77 -3.73 -12.18 4.28
CA SER A 77 -4.82 -11.30 3.84
C SER A 77 -4.50 -9.84 4.10
N VAL A 78 -5.23 -8.92 3.44
CA VAL A 78 -5.12 -7.48 3.72
C VAL A 78 -5.42 -7.18 5.18
N LYS A 79 -6.40 -7.88 5.79
CA LYS A 79 -6.74 -7.72 7.22
C LYS A 79 -5.57 -8.11 8.13
N ASP A 80 -4.87 -9.22 7.86
CA ASP A 80 -3.68 -9.65 8.61
C ASP A 80 -2.55 -8.62 8.48
N GLY A 81 -2.25 -8.15 7.26
CA GLY A 81 -1.20 -7.19 7.01
C GLY A 81 -1.46 -5.83 7.69
N VAL A 82 -2.68 -5.31 7.59
CA VAL A 82 -3.10 -4.07 8.28
C VAL A 82 -3.02 -4.25 9.80
N GLY A 83 -3.50 -5.37 10.32
CA GLY A 83 -3.41 -5.70 11.75
C GLY A 83 -1.97 -5.76 12.26
N ALA A 84 -1.03 -6.26 11.44
CA ALA A 84 0.39 -6.27 11.80
C ALA A 84 0.96 -4.84 11.94
N VAL A 85 0.56 -3.90 11.07
CA VAL A 85 0.98 -2.49 11.15
C VAL A 85 0.34 -1.81 12.36
N ILE A 86 -0.96 -2.01 12.60
CA ILE A 86 -1.67 -1.43 13.76
C ILE A 86 -1.01 -1.86 15.08
N THR A 87 -0.63 -3.14 15.19
CA THR A 87 -0.05 -3.71 16.42
C THR A 87 1.45 -3.56 16.53
N GLY A 88 2.13 -2.90 15.57
CA GLY A 88 3.58 -2.71 15.56
C GLY A 88 4.39 -3.98 15.28
N LYS A 89 3.74 -5.07 14.83
CA LYS A 89 4.42 -6.29 14.36
C LYS A 89 5.13 -6.07 13.02
N ALA A 90 4.67 -5.09 12.25
CA ALA A 90 5.33 -4.56 11.08
C ALA A 90 5.33 -3.02 11.13
N ASP A 91 6.32 -2.41 10.50
CA ASP A 91 6.45 -0.95 10.42
C ASP A 91 5.60 -0.37 9.28
N ILE A 92 5.49 -1.10 8.17
CA ILE A 92 4.89 -0.63 6.92
C ILE A 92 4.25 -1.78 6.12
N ALA A 93 3.19 -1.46 5.38
CA ALA A 93 2.65 -2.33 4.33
C ALA A 93 2.33 -1.48 3.10
N CYS A 94 2.88 -1.82 1.94
CA CYS A 94 2.62 -1.13 0.67
C CYS A 94 1.64 -1.92 -0.20
N GLY A 95 1.00 -1.24 -1.18
CA GLY A 95 0.00 -1.87 -2.05
C GLY A 95 -1.41 -1.94 -1.45
N VAL A 96 -1.68 -1.10 -0.46
CA VAL A 96 -2.98 -1.05 0.23
C VAL A 96 -3.86 0.03 -0.40
N ALA A 97 -5.03 -0.38 -0.89
CA ALA A 97 -6.02 0.57 -1.38
C ALA A 97 -6.56 1.45 -0.26
N PHE A 98 -6.73 2.75 -0.53
CA PHE A 98 -7.27 3.68 0.45
C PHE A 98 -8.70 3.29 0.88
N ASN A 99 -8.97 3.43 2.17
CA ASN A 99 -10.29 3.18 2.76
C ASN A 99 -10.48 4.07 4.00
N TRP A 100 -11.57 4.84 4.04
CA TRP A 100 -11.86 5.77 5.14
C TRP A 100 -11.93 5.09 6.51
N GLY A 101 -12.62 3.96 6.63
CA GLY A 101 -12.71 3.22 7.90
C GLY A 101 -11.35 2.73 8.38
N ARG A 102 -10.40 2.46 7.48
CA ARG A 102 -9.05 2.05 7.82
C ARG A 102 -8.16 3.25 8.19
N SER A 103 -8.39 4.42 7.60
CA SER A 103 -7.61 5.63 7.90
C SER A 103 -7.77 6.13 9.35
N THR A 104 -8.79 5.63 10.09
CA THR A 104 -8.91 5.89 11.52
C THR A 104 -7.93 5.10 12.38
N GLN A 105 -7.21 4.13 11.82
CA GLN A 105 -6.33 3.21 12.56
C GLN A 105 -4.89 3.21 12.04
N VAL A 106 -4.67 3.63 10.81
CA VAL A 106 -3.35 3.72 10.16
C VAL A 106 -3.21 5.02 9.38
N SER A 107 -1.99 5.48 9.21
CA SER A 107 -1.69 6.61 8.32
C SER A 107 -1.34 6.10 6.92
N TYR A 108 -1.93 6.71 5.90
CA TYR A 108 -1.65 6.44 4.50
C TYR A 108 -0.57 7.38 3.96
N SER A 109 0.33 6.85 3.16
CA SER A 109 1.29 7.63 2.37
C SER A 109 0.63 8.26 1.15
N LEU A 110 1.41 9.07 0.41
CA LEU A 110 1.09 9.39 -0.98
C LEU A 110 0.79 8.08 -1.74
N PRO A 111 -0.18 8.07 -2.65
CA PRO A 111 -0.38 6.93 -3.52
C PRO A 111 0.75 6.85 -4.55
N PHE A 112 1.22 5.64 -4.85
CA PHE A 112 2.16 5.38 -5.93
C PHE A 112 1.52 4.68 -7.14
N GLY A 113 0.21 4.46 -7.04
CA GLY A 113 -0.63 3.93 -8.09
C GLY A 113 -2.09 4.28 -7.84
N VAL A 114 -2.91 4.13 -8.85
CA VAL A 114 -4.37 4.23 -8.76
C VAL A 114 -4.97 2.93 -9.24
N GLY A 115 -5.92 2.44 -8.49
CA GLY A 115 -6.67 1.26 -8.82
C GLY A 115 -8.16 1.49 -8.65
N GLY A 116 -8.89 0.42 -8.79
CA GLY A 116 -10.32 0.30 -8.55
C GLY A 116 -10.69 -1.15 -8.72
N THR A 117 -11.95 -1.45 -8.61
CA THR A 117 -12.47 -2.79 -8.82
C THR A 117 -12.92 -2.95 -10.25
N ARG A 118 -12.42 -3.97 -10.92
CA ARG A 118 -12.84 -4.42 -12.25
C ARG A 118 -13.20 -5.90 -12.22
N LEU A 119 -13.64 -6.39 -13.34
CA LEU A 119 -14.03 -7.77 -13.57
C LEU A 119 -13.17 -8.31 -14.71
N LEU A 120 -12.63 -9.51 -14.53
CA LEU A 120 -11.97 -10.29 -15.56
C LEU A 120 -12.97 -11.32 -16.07
N MET A 121 -13.18 -11.37 -17.35
CA MET A 121 -14.12 -12.25 -18.04
C MET A 121 -13.53 -12.76 -19.36
N ALA A 122 -14.17 -13.70 -20.02
CA ALA A 122 -13.83 -14.06 -21.39
C ALA A 122 -13.99 -12.86 -22.34
N SER A 123 -13.13 -12.76 -23.36
CA SER A 123 -13.12 -11.62 -24.30
C SER A 123 -14.35 -11.58 -25.23
N ASP A 124 -15.00 -12.71 -25.41
CA ASP A 124 -16.24 -12.88 -26.23
C ASP A 124 -17.53 -12.73 -25.42
N THR A 125 -17.44 -12.32 -24.14
CA THR A 125 -18.60 -12.11 -23.28
C THR A 125 -19.53 -11.03 -23.83
N THR A 126 -20.83 -11.19 -23.62
CA THR A 126 -21.84 -10.15 -23.88
C THR A 126 -22.08 -9.22 -22.66
N ILE A 127 -21.48 -9.56 -21.51
CA ILE A 127 -21.58 -8.79 -20.27
C ILE A 127 -20.63 -7.59 -20.38
N ASP A 128 -21.17 -6.37 -20.25
CA ASP A 128 -20.38 -5.13 -20.34
C ASP A 128 -19.79 -4.67 -18.99
N GLY A 129 -20.12 -5.40 -17.93
CA GLY A 129 -19.67 -5.11 -16.57
C GLY A 129 -20.43 -3.97 -15.87
N THR A 130 -21.57 -3.53 -16.42
CA THR A 130 -22.49 -2.63 -15.71
C THR A 130 -23.26 -3.38 -14.62
N PRO A 131 -23.78 -2.71 -13.58
CA PRO A 131 -24.58 -3.37 -12.54
C PRO A 131 -25.78 -4.16 -13.08
N ASP A 132 -26.42 -3.66 -14.13
CA ASP A 132 -27.58 -4.30 -14.75
C ASP A 132 -27.18 -5.60 -15.46
N SER A 133 -26.08 -5.59 -16.21
CA SER A 133 -25.56 -6.77 -16.92
C SER A 133 -25.01 -7.85 -15.98
N LEU A 134 -24.76 -7.50 -14.73
CA LEU A 134 -24.23 -8.41 -13.70
C LEU A 134 -25.32 -8.96 -12.77
N THR A 135 -26.58 -8.55 -12.94
CA THR A 135 -27.69 -9.06 -12.14
C THR A 135 -27.92 -10.53 -12.41
N GLY A 136 -27.95 -11.35 -11.35
CA GLY A 136 -28.07 -12.82 -11.43
C GLY A 136 -26.75 -13.55 -11.64
N GLU A 137 -25.67 -12.83 -11.97
CA GLU A 137 -24.36 -13.44 -12.21
C GLU A 137 -23.64 -13.85 -10.92
N THR A 138 -22.74 -14.83 -11.03
CA THR A 138 -21.84 -15.24 -9.94
C THR A 138 -20.45 -14.68 -10.18
N ILE A 139 -19.99 -13.83 -9.26
CA ILE A 139 -18.68 -13.19 -9.33
C ILE A 139 -17.75 -13.78 -8.28
N GLY A 140 -16.63 -14.36 -8.70
CA GLY A 140 -15.55 -14.79 -7.82
C GLY A 140 -14.82 -13.58 -7.22
N VAL A 141 -14.56 -13.59 -5.92
CA VAL A 141 -13.84 -12.50 -5.24
C VAL A 141 -12.92 -13.05 -4.15
N VAL A 142 -11.85 -12.33 -3.84
CA VAL A 142 -11.04 -12.64 -2.66
C VAL A 142 -11.78 -12.16 -1.42
N LYS A 143 -11.95 -13.05 -0.46
CA LYS A 143 -12.65 -12.79 0.81
C LYS A 143 -12.08 -11.57 1.53
N ASP A 144 -12.95 -10.74 2.11
CA ASP A 144 -12.62 -9.54 2.86
C ASP A 144 -11.80 -8.48 2.08
N SER A 145 -11.65 -8.65 0.75
CA SER A 145 -10.97 -7.68 -0.11
C SER A 145 -11.79 -6.39 -0.26
N GLN A 146 -11.11 -5.30 -0.66
CA GLN A 146 -11.80 -4.06 -1.00
C GLN A 146 -12.74 -4.26 -2.20
N SER A 147 -12.33 -5.07 -3.19
CA SER A 147 -13.15 -5.38 -4.37
C SER A 147 -14.44 -6.12 -4.00
N ALA A 148 -14.37 -7.07 -3.07
CA ALA A 148 -15.59 -7.76 -2.59
C ALA A 148 -16.56 -6.77 -1.93
N LYS A 149 -16.07 -5.81 -1.14
CA LYS A 149 -16.91 -4.78 -0.50
C LYS A 149 -17.54 -3.85 -1.53
N VAL A 150 -16.74 -3.40 -2.51
CA VAL A 150 -17.22 -2.53 -3.60
C VAL A 150 -18.30 -3.23 -4.41
N LEU A 151 -18.07 -4.47 -4.86
CA LEU A 151 -19.02 -5.21 -5.67
C LEU A 151 -20.32 -5.50 -4.90
N LYS A 152 -20.24 -5.85 -3.64
CA LYS A 152 -21.44 -6.04 -2.79
C LYS A 152 -22.31 -4.77 -2.73
N SER A 153 -21.69 -3.60 -2.77
CA SER A 153 -22.42 -2.32 -2.73
C SER A 153 -22.93 -1.87 -4.09
N VAL A 154 -22.15 -2.09 -5.16
CA VAL A 154 -22.42 -1.54 -6.49
C VAL A 154 -23.27 -2.48 -7.34
N VAL A 155 -23.14 -3.80 -7.09
CA VAL A 155 -23.85 -4.86 -7.84
C VAL A 155 -24.60 -5.76 -6.86
N PRO A 156 -25.62 -5.26 -6.15
CA PRO A 156 -26.33 -6.03 -5.12
C PRO A 156 -27.11 -7.23 -5.69
N GLY A 157 -27.40 -7.21 -7.01
CA GLY A 157 -28.07 -8.29 -7.72
C GLY A 157 -27.18 -9.49 -8.10
N ALA A 158 -25.85 -9.38 -7.92
CA ALA A 158 -24.92 -10.46 -8.18
C ALA A 158 -24.65 -11.33 -6.93
N THR A 159 -24.32 -12.60 -7.15
CA THR A 159 -23.86 -13.50 -6.10
C THR A 159 -22.34 -13.47 -6.01
N LEU A 160 -21.77 -13.22 -4.82
CA LEU A 160 -20.32 -13.22 -4.61
C LEU A 160 -19.85 -14.58 -4.08
N LYS A 161 -19.06 -15.31 -4.88
CA LYS A 161 -18.34 -16.53 -4.47
C LYS A 161 -16.98 -16.15 -3.92
N SER A 162 -16.78 -16.33 -2.61
CA SER A 162 -15.55 -15.91 -1.92
C SER A 162 -14.48 -16.99 -1.92
N PHE A 163 -13.23 -16.61 -2.24
CA PHE A 163 -12.03 -17.43 -2.14
C PHE A 163 -11.09 -16.87 -1.07
N ASN A 164 -10.30 -17.73 -0.43
CA ASN A 164 -9.45 -17.29 0.68
C ASN A 164 -8.20 -16.54 0.20
N THR A 165 -7.68 -16.89 -0.98
CA THR A 165 -6.46 -16.32 -1.54
C THR A 165 -6.67 -15.81 -2.97
N PRO A 166 -5.84 -14.84 -3.44
CA PRO A 166 -5.84 -14.41 -4.83
C PRO A 166 -5.58 -15.56 -5.81
N LYS A 167 -4.69 -16.50 -5.44
CA LYS A 167 -4.38 -17.65 -6.26
C LYS A 167 -5.60 -18.57 -6.45
N GLU A 168 -6.29 -18.93 -5.36
CA GLU A 168 -7.51 -19.74 -5.45
C GLU A 168 -8.58 -19.08 -6.34
N ALA A 169 -8.78 -17.76 -6.22
CA ALA A 169 -9.73 -17.01 -7.03
C ALA A 169 -9.37 -17.02 -8.52
N LEU A 170 -8.09 -16.87 -8.82
CA LEU A 170 -7.57 -16.88 -10.19
C LEU A 170 -7.63 -18.28 -10.81
N ASP A 171 -7.26 -19.32 -10.05
CA ASP A 171 -7.36 -20.72 -10.47
C ASP A 171 -8.82 -21.07 -10.80
N ALA A 172 -9.77 -20.70 -9.92
CA ALA A 172 -11.20 -20.94 -10.15
C ALA A 172 -11.73 -20.24 -11.41
N PHE A 173 -11.24 -19.08 -11.75
CA PHE A 173 -11.57 -18.41 -13.02
C PHE A 173 -11.03 -19.18 -14.22
N TYR A 174 -9.76 -19.56 -14.21
CA TYR A 174 -9.13 -20.24 -15.34
C TYR A 174 -9.54 -21.71 -15.50
N THR A 175 -10.07 -22.35 -14.44
CA THR A 175 -10.68 -23.68 -14.53
C THR A 175 -12.16 -23.66 -14.89
N GLY A 176 -12.80 -22.46 -14.93
CA GLY A 176 -14.21 -22.29 -15.26
C GLY A 176 -15.16 -22.46 -14.07
N ASP A 177 -14.66 -22.59 -12.83
CA ASP A 177 -15.49 -22.64 -11.62
C ASP A 177 -16.25 -21.34 -11.36
N VAL A 178 -15.73 -20.23 -11.86
CA VAL A 178 -16.39 -18.93 -12.00
C VAL A 178 -16.07 -18.34 -13.36
N GLN A 179 -17.05 -17.71 -14.00
CA GLN A 179 -16.87 -17.07 -15.31
C GLN A 179 -16.49 -15.59 -15.20
N ILE A 180 -16.71 -15.01 -14.02
CA ILE A 180 -16.42 -13.60 -13.72
C ILE A 180 -15.54 -13.55 -12.46
N LEU A 181 -14.38 -12.89 -12.55
CA LEU A 181 -13.50 -12.69 -11.41
C LEU A 181 -13.41 -11.19 -11.08
N GLY A 182 -13.86 -10.80 -9.90
CA GLY A 182 -13.79 -9.44 -9.39
C GLY A 182 -12.51 -9.17 -8.58
N GLY A 183 -11.80 -8.10 -8.92
CA GLY A 183 -10.53 -7.80 -8.26
C GLY A 183 -10.01 -6.40 -8.50
N GLY A 184 -8.84 -6.09 -7.91
CA GLY A 184 -8.13 -4.84 -8.15
C GLY A 184 -7.60 -4.75 -9.58
N THR A 185 -7.73 -3.59 -10.20
CA THR A 185 -7.38 -3.36 -11.61
C THR A 185 -5.96 -3.85 -11.97
N LEU A 186 -4.94 -3.49 -11.18
CA LEU A 186 -3.56 -3.88 -11.49
C LEU A 186 -3.33 -5.39 -11.39
N TRP A 187 -3.92 -6.02 -10.37
CA TRP A 187 -3.82 -7.46 -10.18
C TRP A 187 -4.50 -8.23 -11.31
N LEU A 188 -5.72 -7.82 -11.70
CA LEU A 188 -6.42 -8.45 -12.81
C LEU A 188 -5.68 -8.24 -14.13
N ALA A 189 -5.17 -7.02 -14.40
CA ALA A 189 -4.39 -6.73 -15.60
C ALA A 189 -3.13 -7.61 -15.69
N ALA A 190 -2.39 -7.73 -14.58
CA ALA A 190 -1.16 -8.54 -14.53
C ALA A 190 -1.41 -10.06 -14.63
N ASN A 191 -2.66 -10.51 -14.55
CA ASN A 191 -3.06 -11.90 -14.67
C ASN A 191 -4.06 -12.14 -15.82
N SER A 192 -4.33 -11.14 -16.64
CA SER A 192 -5.18 -11.27 -17.83
C SER A 192 -4.41 -11.93 -18.98
N ARG A 193 -5.16 -12.56 -19.88
CA ARG A 193 -4.65 -13.10 -21.15
C ARG A 193 -5.26 -12.29 -22.27
N ILE A 194 -4.48 -11.43 -22.91
CA ILE A 194 -4.93 -10.40 -23.87
C ILE A 194 -5.86 -10.97 -24.94
N ASP A 195 -5.57 -12.17 -25.44
CA ASP A 195 -6.33 -12.78 -26.54
C ASP A 195 -7.64 -13.44 -26.11
N THR A 196 -7.80 -13.77 -24.83
CA THR A 196 -8.93 -14.58 -24.33
C THR A 196 -9.72 -13.96 -23.20
N THR A 197 -9.23 -12.86 -22.62
CA THR A 197 -9.90 -12.20 -21.50
C THR A 197 -10.07 -10.71 -21.71
N ALA A 198 -11.12 -10.15 -21.12
CA ALA A 198 -11.41 -8.72 -21.09
C ALA A 198 -11.51 -8.22 -19.64
N LEU A 199 -11.10 -6.98 -19.44
CA LEU A 199 -11.24 -6.26 -18.18
C LEU A 199 -12.38 -5.25 -18.26
N LEU A 200 -13.44 -5.49 -17.55
CA LEU A 200 -14.68 -4.68 -17.56
C LEU A 200 -15.06 -4.23 -16.14
N PRO A 201 -15.82 -3.15 -15.98
CA PRO A 201 -16.11 -2.13 -16.99
C PRO A 201 -14.87 -1.32 -17.33
N PHE A 202 -14.88 -0.54 -18.39
CA PHE A 202 -13.74 0.33 -18.77
C PHE A 202 -13.38 1.31 -17.63
N ARG A 203 -14.40 1.89 -16.97
CA ARG A 203 -14.20 2.71 -15.76
C ARG A 203 -14.32 1.85 -14.52
N PRO A 204 -13.25 1.65 -13.74
CA PRO A 204 -13.30 0.83 -12.53
C PRO A 204 -14.31 1.37 -11.51
N TYR A 205 -14.96 0.47 -10.80
CA TYR A 205 -15.73 0.80 -9.61
C TYR A 205 -14.80 1.20 -8.45
N GLY A 206 -15.25 2.09 -7.57
CA GLY A 206 -14.58 2.41 -6.32
C GLY A 206 -13.11 2.78 -6.49
N ARG A 207 -12.81 3.73 -7.37
CA ARG A 207 -11.43 4.21 -7.58
C ARG A 207 -10.78 4.64 -6.27
N SER A 208 -9.54 4.24 -6.05
CA SER A 208 -8.75 4.62 -4.88
C SER A 208 -7.27 4.65 -5.19
N GLY A 209 -6.53 5.45 -4.43
CA GLY A 209 -5.07 5.39 -4.44
C GLY A 209 -4.57 4.07 -3.87
N ILE A 210 -3.48 3.57 -4.43
CA ILE A 210 -2.69 2.45 -3.91
C ILE A 210 -1.51 3.06 -3.18
N SER A 211 -1.45 2.88 -1.86
CA SER A 211 -0.51 3.56 -0.97
C SER A 211 0.23 2.57 -0.08
N CYS A 212 1.21 3.09 0.65
CA CYS A 212 1.73 2.41 1.83
C CYS A 212 0.96 2.88 3.07
N ILE A 213 0.86 2.02 4.07
CA ILE A 213 0.31 2.34 5.39
C ILE A 213 1.38 2.15 6.46
N VAL A 214 1.39 3.04 7.43
CA VAL A 214 2.22 2.97 8.63
C VAL A 214 1.37 3.15 9.89
N ASN A 215 1.90 2.77 11.05
CA ASN A 215 1.22 3.05 12.32
C ASN A 215 1.04 4.57 12.49
N GLN A 216 -0.11 5.01 13.00
CA GLN A 216 -0.44 6.44 13.20
C GLN A 216 0.59 7.18 14.04
N ASN A 217 1.24 6.49 14.96
CA ASN A 217 2.26 7.06 15.84
C ASN A 217 3.66 7.12 15.21
N ASN A 218 3.80 6.65 13.95
CA ASN A 218 5.09 6.65 13.25
C ASN A 218 5.16 7.71 12.13
N GLY A 219 4.94 8.97 12.50
CA GLY A 219 5.00 10.11 11.57
C GLY A 219 6.35 10.27 10.87
N LYS A 220 7.46 9.87 11.53
CA LYS A 220 8.79 9.92 10.93
C LYS A 220 8.92 8.95 9.74
N LEU A 221 8.43 7.71 9.89
CA LEU A 221 8.44 6.75 8.79
C LEU A 221 7.48 7.20 7.68
N LEU A 222 6.31 7.74 8.03
CA LEU A 222 5.38 8.29 7.04
C LEU A 222 6.02 9.40 6.21
N SER A 223 6.71 10.35 6.85
CA SER A 223 7.44 11.41 6.16
C SER A 223 8.52 10.86 5.23
N SER A 224 9.35 9.92 5.71
CA SER A 224 10.36 9.26 4.87
C SER A 224 9.73 8.51 3.69
N THR A 225 8.59 7.86 3.90
CA THR A 225 7.83 7.17 2.85
C THR A 225 7.34 8.15 1.79
N ASN A 226 6.75 9.27 2.21
CA ASN A 226 6.24 10.28 1.27
C ASN A 226 7.37 10.93 0.46
N ILE A 227 8.50 11.21 1.09
CA ILE A 227 9.69 11.74 0.38
C ILE A 227 10.19 10.74 -0.65
N ALA A 228 10.34 9.46 -0.28
CA ALA A 228 10.78 8.41 -1.21
C ALA A 228 9.84 8.28 -2.42
N LEU A 229 8.54 8.25 -2.18
CA LEU A 229 7.53 8.17 -3.23
C LEU A 229 7.51 9.41 -4.11
N GLY A 230 7.57 10.61 -3.52
CA GLY A 230 7.65 11.87 -4.26
C GLY A 230 8.88 11.94 -5.16
N GLN A 231 10.05 11.59 -4.63
CA GLN A 231 11.30 11.54 -5.41
C GLN A 231 11.24 10.51 -6.55
N MET A 232 10.69 9.33 -6.28
CA MET A 232 10.50 8.29 -7.30
C MET A 232 9.58 8.77 -8.43
N MET A 233 8.44 9.38 -8.11
CA MET A 233 7.51 9.92 -9.10
C MET A 233 8.13 11.07 -9.89
N GLN A 234 8.83 11.99 -9.21
CA GLN A 234 9.51 13.11 -9.86
C GLN A 234 10.61 12.61 -10.81
N ALA A 235 11.47 11.68 -10.38
CA ALA A 235 12.51 11.10 -11.23
C ALA A 235 11.92 10.42 -12.48
N TYR A 236 10.78 9.73 -12.35
CA TYR A 236 10.06 9.18 -13.50
C TYR A 236 9.60 10.28 -14.47
N MET A 237 9.03 11.37 -13.95
CA MET A 237 8.59 12.55 -14.72
C MET A 237 9.75 13.20 -15.46
N ASP A 238 10.89 13.37 -14.78
CA ASP A 238 12.11 14.02 -15.31
C ASP A 238 12.84 13.12 -16.32
N GLY A 239 12.47 11.87 -16.44
CA GLY A 239 13.02 10.98 -17.44
C GLY A 239 14.20 10.14 -16.96
N ASP A 240 14.42 10.02 -15.66
CA ASP A 240 15.47 9.15 -15.13
C ASP A 240 15.33 7.72 -15.66
N ALA A 241 16.35 7.25 -16.35
CA ALA A 241 16.33 5.97 -17.04
C ALA A 241 16.24 4.77 -16.06
N GLY A 242 16.83 4.90 -14.87
CA GLY A 242 16.78 3.87 -13.83
C GLY A 242 15.38 3.70 -13.28
N THR A 243 14.78 4.80 -12.84
CA THR A 243 13.42 4.83 -12.28
C THR A 243 12.38 4.42 -13.33
N ARG A 244 12.52 4.88 -14.58
CA ARG A 244 11.63 4.44 -15.67
C ARG A 244 11.71 2.95 -15.91
N ARG A 245 12.91 2.34 -15.96
CA ARG A 245 13.06 0.89 -16.12
C ARG A 245 12.43 0.14 -14.96
N MET A 246 12.67 0.59 -13.70
CA MET A 246 12.13 -0.02 -12.50
C MET A 246 10.60 -0.05 -12.54
N ILE A 247 9.94 1.06 -12.82
CA ILE A 247 8.48 1.16 -12.82
C ILE A 247 7.87 0.47 -14.04
N ASN A 248 8.45 0.70 -15.24
CA ASN A 248 7.93 0.13 -16.48
C ASN A 248 8.02 -1.40 -16.52
N ARG A 249 9.01 -2.00 -15.85
CA ARG A 249 9.11 -3.46 -15.70
C ARG A 249 7.83 -4.08 -15.13
N TRP A 250 7.13 -3.36 -14.25
CA TRP A 250 5.98 -3.88 -13.52
C TRP A 250 4.63 -3.44 -14.05
N ILE A 251 4.52 -2.17 -14.46
CA ILE A 251 3.23 -1.58 -14.86
C ILE A 251 3.29 -0.85 -16.19
N GLY A 252 4.46 -0.62 -16.76
CA GLY A 252 4.66 0.18 -17.95
C GLY A 252 4.53 -0.59 -19.27
N PRO A 253 4.94 0.03 -20.37
CA PRO A 253 4.93 -0.61 -21.70
C PRO A 253 5.77 -1.88 -21.70
N GLY A 254 5.19 -2.97 -22.22
CA GLY A 254 5.86 -4.29 -22.29
C GLY A 254 5.74 -5.14 -21.03
N SER A 255 5.14 -4.64 -19.94
CA SER A 255 4.73 -5.45 -18.79
C SER A 255 3.34 -6.06 -19.02
N ASP A 256 2.97 -7.05 -18.19
CA ASP A 256 1.63 -7.66 -18.22
C ASP A 256 0.50 -6.64 -17.97
N VAL A 257 0.77 -5.54 -17.26
CA VAL A 257 -0.20 -4.46 -17.02
C VAL A 257 -0.34 -3.52 -18.21
N GLY A 258 0.74 -3.26 -18.93
CA GLY A 258 0.75 -2.55 -20.21
C GLY A 258 0.33 -1.08 -20.18
N LEU A 259 0.50 -0.36 -19.06
CA LEU A 259 0.20 1.07 -19.04
C LEU A 259 1.15 1.84 -19.96
N SER A 260 0.61 2.78 -20.74
CA SER A 260 1.46 3.67 -21.51
C SER A 260 2.30 4.57 -20.60
N GLN A 261 3.50 4.94 -21.07
CA GLN A 261 4.36 5.87 -20.34
C GLN A 261 3.65 7.21 -20.07
N GLU A 262 2.80 7.65 -21.00
CA GLU A 262 2.00 8.87 -20.84
C GLU A 262 0.97 8.73 -19.71
N SER A 263 0.29 7.59 -19.62
CA SER A 263 -0.66 7.31 -18.52
C SER A 263 0.03 7.35 -17.15
N ILE A 264 1.23 6.77 -17.04
CA ILE A 264 2.00 6.81 -15.79
C ILE A 264 2.45 8.23 -15.46
N ARG A 265 2.94 8.99 -16.46
CA ARG A 265 3.33 10.39 -16.30
C ARG A 265 2.15 11.26 -15.85
N SER A 266 1.00 11.12 -16.50
CA SER A 266 -0.21 11.87 -16.16
C SER A 266 -0.66 11.59 -14.72
N LEU A 267 -0.60 10.32 -14.30
CA LEU A 267 -0.91 9.94 -12.93
C LEU A 267 0.04 10.57 -11.92
N TYR A 268 1.36 10.44 -12.14
CA TYR A 268 2.36 10.98 -11.22
C TYR A 268 2.36 12.50 -11.19
N GLY A 269 2.18 13.16 -12.34
CA GLY A 269 2.02 14.60 -12.41
C GLY A 269 0.82 15.09 -11.61
N LEU A 270 -0.32 14.41 -11.69
CA LEU A 270 -1.50 14.73 -10.88
C LEU A 270 -1.24 14.56 -9.38
N ILE A 271 -0.62 13.46 -8.95
CA ILE A 271 -0.32 13.22 -7.53
C ILE A 271 0.61 14.30 -6.99
N LEU A 272 1.67 14.62 -7.73
CA LEU A 272 2.65 15.62 -7.32
C LEU A 272 2.05 17.03 -7.24
N SER A 273 1.21 17.43 -8.21
CA SER A 273 0.57 18.75 -8.21
C SER A 273 -0.37 18.94 -7.02
N VAL A 274 -1.26 17.97 -6.76
CA VAL A 274 -2.17 18.02 -5.61
C VAL A 274 -1.40 18.05 -4.29
N THR A 275 -0.30 17.30 -4.19
CA THR A 275 0.53 17.28 -2.99
C THR A 275 1.23 18.62 -2.74
N ALA A 276 1.70 19.28 -3.80
CA ALA A 276 2.32 20.60 -3.70
C ALA A 276 1.31 21.65 -3.20
N GLU A 277 0.09 21.64 -3.73
CA GLU A 277 -0.98 22.58 -3.31
C GLU A 277 -1.35 22.41 -1.84
N ILE A 278 -1.49 21.16 -1.34
CA ILE A 278 -1.82 20.89 0.06
C ILE A 278 -0.72 21.39 1.02
N ASN A 279 0.55 21.33 0.60
CA ASN A 279 1.68 21.73 1.42
C ASN A 279 2.09 23.20 1.27
N THR A 280 1.43 23.94 0.36
CA THR A 280 1.68 25.39 0.24
C THR A 280 0.92 26.10 1.38
N PRO A 281 1.59 26.89 2.25
CA PRO A 281 0.91 27.69 3.26
C PRO A 281 -0.10 28.59 2.57
N ALA A 282 -1.33 28.62 3.07
CA ALA A 282 -2.34 29.58 2.59
C ALA A 282 -1.74 30.97 2.63
N THR A 283 -1.62 31.62 1.48
CA THR A 283 -1.19 33.03 1.42
C THR A 283 -2.15 33.83 2.31
N PRO A 284 -1.68 34.54 3.34
CA PRO A 284 -2.55 35.39 4.12
C PRO A 284 -3.26 36.34 3.15
N GLY A 285 -4.57 36.29 3.12
CA GLY A 285 -5.38 37.12 2.23
C GLY A 285 -4.96 38.58 2.36
N ILE A 286 -4.70 39.20 1.20
CA ILE A 286 -4.52 40.64 1.03
C ILE A 286 -5.84 41.34 1.34
#